data_26820c097acb28d840e36a808efc8d6d
#
_entry.id   26820c097acb28d840e36a808efc8d6d
#
_cell.length_a   1.000
_cell.length_b   1.000
_cell.length_c   1.000
_cell.angle_alpha   90.00
_cell.angle_beta   90.00
_cell.angle_gamma   90.00
#
_symmetry.space_group_name_H-M   'P 1'
#
loop_
_entity.id
_entity.type
_entity.pdbx_description
1 polymer ?
#
loop_
_entity_poly.entity_id
_entity_poly.type
_entity_poly.pdbx_seq_one_letter_code
_entity_poly.pdbx_strand_id
1 'polypeptide(L)'
;MQTVRDDMEKVDLYLSLGSNQGDRAQHLENALSLLNIELKRPYKEVSSFIETEPWGFDSDDKFLNAAVHYELELPRGYNPEAEGLMILEICKDIERRMGRSGEPQYDEGGHRIYTSRPIDIDILLFGENRIDCPELTVPHKLMYERDFVMIPLNEIL
;
A
#
# COMPACT_ATOMS: atom_id res chain seq x y z
N MET A 1 -16.72 -21.55 -19.36
CA MET A 1 -15.38 -22.10 -19.09
C MET A 1 -14.34 -21.00 -19.38
N GLN A 2 -13.54 -20.69 -18.40
CA GLN A 2 -12.48 -19.70 -18.63
C GLN A 2 -11.30 -20.33 -19.33
N THR A 3 -10.89 -19.71 -20.42
CA THR A 3 -9.67 -20.12 -21.12
C THR A 3 -8.49 -19.43 -20.45
N VAL A 4 -7.51 -20.20 -20.00
CA VAL A 4 -6.26 -19.63 -19.49
C VAL A 4 -5.51 -19.05 -20.66
N ARG A 5 -5.15 -17.77 -20.59
CA ARG A 5 -4.34 -17.12 -21.62
C ARG A 5 -2.88 -17.48 -21.38
N ASP A 6 -2.27 -18.18 -22.35
CA ASP A 6 -0.86 -18.57 -22.26
C ASP A 6 0.10 -17.38 -22.31
N ASP A 7 -0.37 -16.22 -22.78
CA ASP A 7 0.40 -14.98 -22.85
C ASP A 7 0.38 -14.15 -21.56
N MET A 8 -0.34 -14.64 -20.55
CA MET A 8 -0.47 -13.94 -19.27
C MET A 8 0.09 -14.79 -18.13
N GLU A 9 0.54 -14.14 -17.08
CA GLU A 9 0.95 -14.82 -15.86
C GLU A 9 0.33 -14.15 -14.64
N LYS A 10 0.16 -14.91 -13.58
CA LYS A 10 -0.36 -14.41 -12.31
C LYS A 10 0.79 -13.92 -11.45
N VAL A 11 0.63 -12.72 -10.90
CA VAL A 11 1.64 -12.09 -10.05
C VAL A 11 0.98 -11.61 -8.77
N ASP A 12 1.52 -12.04 -7.63
CA ASP A 12 1.00 -11.66 -6.33
C ASP A 12 1.47 -10.26 -5.94
N LEU A 13 0.54 -9.41 -5.57
CA LEU A 13 0.81 -8.06 -5.08
C LEU A 13 0.34 -7.96 -3.64
N TYR A 14 1.22 -7.53 -2.75
CA TYR A 14 0.89 -7.27 -1.35
C TYR A 14 1.08 -5.80 -1.05
N LEU A 15 0.04 -5.17 -0.49
CA LEU A 15 0.05 -3.77 -0.11
C LEU A 15 -0.20 -3.64 1.39
N SER A 16 0.36 -2.60 2.00
CA SER A 16 0.06 -2.19 3.36
C SER A 16 -0.82 -0.95 3.33
N LEU A 17 -1.83 -0.93 4.17
CA LEU A 17 -2.74 0.20 4.32
C LEU A 17 -2.69 0.67 5.78
N GLY A 18 -2.71 2.00 5.97
CA GLY A 18 -2.74 2.56 7.31
C GLY A 18 -3.52 3.86 7.36
N SER A 19 -4.21 4.09 8.47
CA SER A 19 -4.93 5.34 8.73
C SER A 19 -4.83 5.69 10.20
N ASN A 20 -4.55 6.96 10.52
CA ASN A 20 -4.57 7.43 11.90
C ASN A 20 -5.38 8.70 12.08
N GLN A 21 -6.32 8.95 11.19
CA GLN A 21 -7.14 10.16 11.19
C GLN A 21 -8.60 9.84 10.91
N GLY A 22 -9.51 10.44 11.67
CA GLY A 22 -10.94 10.31 11.45
C GLY A 22 -11.47 8.90 11.67
N ASP A 23 -12.42 8.47 10.86
CA ASP A 23 -12.95 7.11 10.88
C ASP A 23 -11.99 6.19 10.14
N ARG A 24 -11.02 5.67 10.88
CA ARG A 24 -9.90 4.90 10.33
C ARG A 24 -10.38 3.64 9.60
N ALA A 25 -11.30 2.91 10.19
CA ALA A 25 -11.83 1.68 9.58
C ALA A 25 -12.53 2.01 8.25
N GLN A 26 -13.32 3.07 8.22
CA GLN A 26 -13.99 3.49 6.99
C GLN A 26 -12.97 3.94 5.93
N HIS A 27 -11.89 4.60 6.34
CA HIS A 27 -10.82 4.98 5.40
C HIS A 27 -10.16 3.75 4.78
N LEU A 28 -9.91 2.70 5.57
CA LEU A 28 -9.37 1.45 5.03
C LEU A 28 -10.34 0.79 4.05
N GLU A 29 -11.62 0.73 4.40
CA GLU A 29 -12.65 0.19 3.52
C GLU A 29 -12.75 0.97 2.21
N ASN A 30 -12.72 2.30 2.29
CA ASN A 30 -12.79 3.16 1.11
C ASN A 30 -11.56 2.95 0.21
N ALA A 31 -10.38 2.84 0.80
CA ALA A 31 -9.15 2.58 0.04
C ALA A 31 -9.20 1.23 -0.67
N LEU A 32 -9.70 0.19 0.02
CA LEU A 32 -9.87 -1.13 -0.58
C LEU A 32 -10.83 -1.09 -1.77
N SER A 33 -11.94 -0.37 -1.64
CA SER A 33 -12.90 -0.21 -2.74
C SER A 33 -12.28 0.50 -3.94
N LEU A 34 -11.51 1.56 -3.71
CA LEU A 34 -10.83 2.28 -4.78
C LEU A 34 -9.74 1.44 -5.43
N LEU A 35 -8.98 0.68 -4.64
CA LEU A 35 -7.98 -0.23 -5.18
C LEU A 35 -8.61 -1.29 -6.08
N ASN A 36 -9.73 -1.87 -5.67
CA ASN A 36 -10.44 -2.86 -6.49
C ASN A 36 -10.84 -2.26 -7.84
N ILE A 37 -11.31 -1.01 -7.84
CA ILE A 37 -11.70 -0.32 -9.08
C ILE A 37 -10.48 -0.05 -9.95
N GLU A 38 -9.44 0.54 -9.40
CA GLU A 38 -8.27 0.96 -10.16
C GLU A 38 -7.43 -0.23 -10.65
N LEU A 39 -7.34 -1.29 -9.86
CA LEU A 39 -6.65 -2.52 -10.27
C LEU A 39 -7.55 -3.42 -11.12
N LYS A 40 -8.84 -3.06 -11.27
CA LYS A 40 -9.84 -3.74 -12.10
C LYS A 40 -10.05 -5.20 -11.70
N ARG A 41 -10.02 -5.45 -10.40
CA ARG A 41 -10.25 -6.77 -9.81
C ARG A 41 -10.50 -6.67 -8.32
N PRO A 42 -11.24 -7.61 -7.71
CA PRO A 42 -11.34 -7.67 -6.26
C PRO A 42 -10.02 -8.15 -5.67
N TYR A 43 -9.76 -7.77 -4.42
CA TYR A 43 -8.64 -8.37 -3.69
C TYR A 43 -8.90 -9.86 -3.46
N LYS A 44 -7.81 -10.61 -3.33
CA LYS A 44 -7.89 -12.05 -3.04
C LYS A 44 -8.07 -12.27 -1.53
N GLU A 45 -7.36 -11.52 -0.73
CA GLU A 45 -7.39 -11.65 0.72
C GLU A 45 -7.02 -10.32 1.38
N VAL A 46 -7.64 -10.04 2.53
CA VAL A 46 -7.29 -8.88 3.35
C VAL A 46 -7.14 -9.35 4.79
N SER A 47 -6.14 -8.78 5.50
CA SER A 47 -5.91 -9.10 6.91
C SER A 47 -6.99 -8.48 7.80
N SER A 48 -7.01 -8.85 9.08
CA SER A 48 -7.75 -8.09 10.07
C SER A 48 -7.15 -6.69 10.19
N PHE A 49 -7.96 -5.74 10.66
CA PHE A 49 -7.49 -4.37 10.92
C PHE A 49 -6.88 -4.32 12.31
N ILE A 50 -5.61 -3.94 12.40
CA ILE A 50 -4.82 -4.02 13.64
C ILE A 50 -4.34 -2.63 14.05
N GLU A 51 -4.65 -2.25 15.30
CA GLU A 51 -4.23 -0.96 15.84
C GLU A 51 -2.79 -1.04 16.33
N THR A 52 -1.98 -0.04 15.98
CA THR A 52 -0.58 0.04 16.38
C THR A 52 -0.20 1.47 16.74
N GLU A 53 0.89 1.62 17.52
CA GLU A 53 1.44 2.92 17.85
C GLU A 53 2.06 3.59 16.61
N PRO A 54 2.07 4.93 16.54
CA PRO A 54 2.74 5.64 15.45
C PRO A 54 4.22 5.30 15.39
N TRP A 55 4.76 5.16 14.17
CA TRP A 55 6.17 4.86 13.96
C TRP A 55 6.86 6.09 13.34
N GLY A 56 7.96 6.51 13.95
CA GLY A 56 8.79 7.58 13.43
C GLY A 56 8.33 8.99 13.76
N PHE A 57 7.25 9.16 14.54
CA PHE A 57 6.84 10.46 15.05
C PHE A 57 6.04 10.31 16.34
N ASP A 58 6.00 11.40 17.11
CA ASP A 58 5.32 11.46 18.39
C ASP A 58 3.88 11.95 18.16
N SER A 59 2.91 11.08 18.41
CA SER A 59 1.49 11.40 18.22
C SER A 59 0.64 10.52 19.13
N ASP A 60 -0.45 11.08 19.64
CA ASP A 60 -1.44 10.33 20.41
C ASP A 60 -2.36 9.49 19.49
N ASP A 61 -2.34 9.76 18.18
CA ASP A 61 -3.20 9.08 17.22
C ASP A 61 -2.57 7.77 16.77
N LYS A 62 -3.23 6.67 17.12
CA LYS A 62 -2.77 5.34 16.73
C LYS A 62 -3.19 5.03 15.31
N PHE A 63 -2.35 4.31 14.59
CA PHE A 63 -2.68 3.80 13.27
C PHE A 63 -3.57 2.57 13.36
N LEU A 64 -4.52 2.47 12.44
CA LEU A 64 -5.20 1.23 12.12
C LEU A 64 -4.59 0.73 10.82
N ASN A 65 -4.08 -0.51 10.83
CA ASN A 65 -3.31 -1.07 9.73
C ASN A 65 -3.92 -2.35 9.20
N ALA A 66 -3.72 -2.59 7.91
CA ALA A 66 -4.11 -3.83 7.26
C ALA A 66 -3.16 -4.15 6.14
N ALA A 67 -3.09 -5.42 5.75
CA ALA A 67 -2.41 -5.87 4.55
C ALA A 67 -3.46 -6.44 3.59
N VAL A 68 -3.24 -6.26 2.29
CA VAL A 68 -4.14 -6.76 1.26
C VAL A 68 -3.34 -7.46 0.17
N HIS A 69 -3.90 -8.56 -0.33
CA HIS A 69 -3.30 -9.37 -1.39
C HIS A 69 -4.17 -9.29 -2.64
N TYR A 70 -3.54 -8.94 -3.75
CA TYR A 70 -4.12 -9.00 -5.09
C TYR A 70 -3.38 -10.01 -5.92
N GLU A 71 -4.11 -10.79 -6.69
CA GLU A 71 -3.53 -11.66 -7.71
C GLU A 71 -3.71 -10.97 -9.05
N LEU A 72 -2.64 -10.39 -9.59
CA LEU A 72 -2.67 -9.65 -10.84
C LEU A 72 -2.46 -10.61 -12.02
N GLU A 73 -2.99 -10.23 -13.18
CA GLU A 73 -2.68 -10.90 -14.44
C GLU A 73 -1.89 -9.94 -15.32
N LEU A 74 -0.65 -10.30 -15.61
CA LEU A 74 0.26 -9.45 -16.38
C LEU A 74 0.77 -10.22 -17.60
N PRO A 75 1.10 -9.49 -18.69
CA PRO A 75 1.70 -10.15 -19.86
C PRO A 75 3.02 -10.85 -19.50
N ARG A 76 3.26 -12.03 -20.04
CA ARG A 76 4.55 -12.68 -19.85
C ARG A 76 5.66 -11.79 -20.39
N GLY A 77 6.73 -11.67 -19.62
CA GLY A 77 7.83 -10.78 -19.97
C GLY A 77 7.57 -9.32 -19.65
N TYR A 78 6.58 -9.04 -18.78
CA TYR A 78 6.31 -7.69 -18.33
C TYR A 78 7.58 -7.06 -17.72
N ASN A 79 7.66 -5.72 -17.78
CA ASN A 79 8.74 -4.97 -17.14
C ASN A 79 8.35 -4.72 -15.68
N PRO A 80 9.05 -5.33 -14.69
CA PRO A 80 8.66 -5.17 -13.28
C PRO A 80 8.69 -3.73 -12.79
N GLU A 81 9.70 -2.96 -13.19
CA GLU A 81 9.81 -1.57 -12.78
C GLU A 81 8.66 -0.73 -13.34
N ALA A 82 8.35 -0.89 -14.62
CA ALA A 82 7.27 -0.14 -15.26
C ALA A 82 5.91 -0.47 -14.62
N GLU A 83 5.63 -1.76 -14.41
CA GLU A 83 4.38 -2.19 -13.77
C GLU A 83 4.32 -1.74 -12.31
N GLY A 84 5.44 -1.84 -11.58
CA GLY A 84 5.52 -1.38 -10.20
C GLY A 84 5.26 0.11 -10.07
N LEU A 85 5.81 0.92 -10.98
CA LEU A 85 5.59 2.36 -10.99
C LEU A 85 4.13 2.72 -11.33
N MET A 86 3.47 1.96 -12.19
CA MET A 86 2.04 2.14 -12.47
C MET A 86 1.21 1.86 -11.21
N ILE A 87 1.52 0.80 -10.50
CA ILE A 87 0.83 0.45 -9.25
C ILE A 87 1.06 1.55 -8.20
N LEU A 88 2.30 2.02 -8.09
CA LEU A 88 2.65 3.12 -7.18
C LEU A 88 1.83 4.37 -7.49
N GLU A 89 1.68 4.71 -8.75
CA GLU A 89 0.89 5.88 -9.16
C GLU A 89 -0.59 5.72 -8.79
N ILE A 90 -1.13 4.51 -8.93
CA ILE A 90 -2.49 4.20 -8.47
C ILE A 90 -2.61 4.45 -6.97
N CYS A 91 -1.66 3.95 -6.18
CA CYS A 91 -1.66 4.14 -4.71
C CYS A 91 -1.60 5.62 -4.34
N LYS A 92 -0.72 6.37 -4.97
CA LYS A 92 -0.58 7.81 -4.73
C LYS A 92 -1.83 8.59 -5.14
N ASP A 93 -2.45 8.21 -6.24
CA ASP A 93 -3.69 8.84 -6.69
C ASP A 93 -4.82 8.62 -5.70
N ILE A 94 -4.96 7.42 -5.18
CA ILE A 94 -5.95 7.11 -4.14
C ILE A 94 -5.68 7.95 -2.88
N GLU A 95 -4.43 8.03 -2.44
CA GLU A 95 -4.05 8.87 -1.30
C GLU A 95 -4.46 10.33 -1.50
N ARG A 96 -4.21 10.89 -2.68
CA ARG A 96 -4.61 12.26 -3.01
C ARG A 96 -6.13 12.43 -3.00
N ARG A 97 -6.85 11.50 -3.60
CA ARG A 97 -8.32 11.53 -3.68
C ARG A 97 -8.96 11.43 -2.30
N MET A 98 -8.30 10.77 -1.35
CA MET A 98 -8.76 10.64 0.02
C MET A 98 -8.27 11.76 0.94
N GLY A 99 -7.62 12.78 0.39
CA GLY A 99 -7.29 14.02 1.11
C GLY A 99 -5.87 14.16 1.60
N ARG A 100 -4.94 13.26 1.21
CA ARG A 100 -3.53 13.41 1.60
C ARG A 100 -2.86 14.51 0.77
N SER A 101 -2.18 15.46 1.45
CA SER A 101 -1.33 16.43 0.76
C SER A 101 -0.04 15.76 0.30
N GLY A 102 0.34 15.98 -0.95
CA GLY A 102 1.58 15.47 -1.51
C GLY A 102 2.81 16.29 -1.14
N GLU A 103 2.65 17.47 -0.55
CA GLU A 103 3.76 18.37 -0.25
C GLU A 103 4.19 18.28 1.20
N PRO A 104 5.52 18.24 1.48
CA PRO A 104 6.01 18.31 2.84
C PRO A 104 5.62 19.65 3.49
N GLN A 105 5.24 19.60 4.76
CA GLN A 105 4.96 20.78 5.55
C GLN A 105 6.07 20.99 6.57
N TYR A 106 6.38 22.25 6.86
CA TYR A 106 7.44 22.62 7.78
C TYR A 106 6.91 23.59 8.82
N ASP A 107 7.44 23.52 10.05
CA ASP A 107 7.13 24.48 11.09
C ASP A 107 7.93 25.78 10.89
N GLU A 108 7.76 26.77 11.79
CA GLU A 108 8.44 28.05 11.71
C GLU A 108 9.96 27.93 11.81
N GLY A 109 10.46 26.87 12.43
CA GLY A 109 11.90 26.60 12.55
C GLY A 109 12.48 25.82 11.38
N GLY A 110 11.67 25.48 10.37
CA GLY A 110 12.11 24.72 9.23
C GLY A 110 12.13 23.21 9.44
N HIS A 111 11.57 22.71 10.53
CA HIS A 111 11.51 21.28 10.82
C HIS A 111 10.30 20.66 10.11
N ARG A 112 10.50 19.48 9.51
CA ARG A 112 9.43 18.77 8.82
C ARG A 112 8.34 18.35 9.81
N ILE A 113 7.09 18.67 9.47
CA ILE A 113 5.92 18.26 10.23
C ILE A 113 5.43 16.92 9.70
N TYR A 114 5.39 15.91 10.57
CA TYR A 114 4.79 14.62 10.25
C TYR A 114 3.34 14.66 10.73
N THR A 115 2.41 14.81 9.78
CA THR A 115 1.00 14.96 10.08
C THR A 115 0.28 13.63 10.06
N SER A 116 -0.83 13.56 10.79
CA SER A 116 -1.78 12.46 10.69
C SER A 116 -2.29 12.33 9.26
N ARG A 117 -2.56 11.09 8.82
CA ARG A 117 -2.94 10.80 7.43
C ARG A 117 -4.23 10.02 7.37
N PRO A 118 -5.19 10.45 6.50
CA PRO A 118 -6.41 9.66 6.29
C PRO A 118 -6.10 8.28 5.74
N ILE A 119 -5.12 8.18 4.84
CA ILE A 119 -4.70 6.87 4.28
C ILE A 119 -3.25 6.92 3.84
N ASP A 120 -2.55 5.81 4.04
CA ASP A 120 -1.19 5.57 3.59
C ASP A 120 -1.18 4.18 2.95
N ILE A 121 -0.68 4.08 1.72
CA ILE A 121 -0.66 2.82 0.97
C ILE A 121 0.76 2.56 0.48
N ASP A 122 1.35 1.44 0.92
CA ASP A 122 2.70 1.05 0.54
C ASP A 122 2.70 -0.28 -0.21
N ILE A 123 3.53 -0.37 -1.25
CA ILE A 123 3.78 -1.63 -1.94
C ILE A 123 4.80 -2.42 -1.13
N LEU A 124 4.42 -3.62 -0.69
CA LEU A 124 5.29 -4.48 0.11
C LEU A 124 6.04 -5.49 -0.75
N LEU A 125 5.29 -6.26 -1.52
CA LEU A 125 5.81 -7.33 -2.35
C LEU A 125 5.11 -7.30 -3.72
N PHE A 126 5.85 -7.58 -4.76
CA PHE A 126 5.33 -7.65 -6.13
C PHE A 126 5.93 -8.89 -6.80
N GLY A 127 5.22 -10.02 -6.69
CA GLY A 127 5.74 -11.31 -7.08
C GLY A 127 7.06 -11.58 -6.36
N GLU A 128 8.03 -12.11 -7.08
CA GLU A 128 9.40 -12.28 -6.60
C GLU A 128 10.33 -11.19 -7.12
N ASN A 129 9.75 -10.11 -7.66
CA ASN A 129 10.52 -9.03 -8.27
C ASN A 129 11.27 -8.21 -7.24
N ARG A 130 12.42 -7.72 -7.66
CA ARG A 130 13.20 -6.73 -6.91
C ARG A 130 13.26 -5.47 -7.74
N ILE A 131 12.82 -4.36 -7.15
CA ILE A 131 12.82 -3.05 -7.79
C ILE A 131 13.62 -2.12 -6.91
N ASP A 132 14.56 -1.40 -7.50
CA ASP A 132 15.37 -0.43 -6.77
C ASP A 132 15.58 0.77 -7.69
N CYS A 133 14.65 1.73 -7.61
CA CYS A 133 14.73 2.96 -8.37
C CYS A 133 14.40 4.13 -7.44
N PRO A 134 14.61 5.38 -7.88
CA PRO A 134 14.40 6.54 -7.01
C PRO A 134 13.00 6.61 -6.39
N GLU A 135 11.98 6.17 -7.11
CA GLU A 135 10.59 6.28 -6.68
C GLU A 135 10.09 5.07 -5.89
N LEU A 136 10.73 3.89 -6.06
CA LEU A 136 10.15 2.64 -5.55
C LEU A 136 11.22 1.62 -5.22
N THR A 137 11.14 1.07 -4.02
CA THR A 137 11.95 -0.08 -3.59
C THR A 137 11.03 -1.23 -3.22
N VAL A 138 11.21 -2.39 -3.87
CA VAL A 138 10.43 -3.62 -3.61
C VAL A 138 11.41 -4.79 -3.51
N PRO A 139 11.35 -5.62 -2.46
CA PRO A 139 10.46 -5.52 -1.29
C PRO A 139 10.64 -4.22 -0.54
N HIS A 140 9.60 -3.77 0.16
CA HIS A 140 9.62 -2.50 0.88
C HIS A 140 10.81 -2.46 1.85
N LYS A 141 11.57 -1.36 1.81
CA LYS A 141 12.89 -1.27 2.44
C LYS A 141 12.91 -1.58 3.94
N LEU A 142 11.89 -1.13 4.68
CA LEU A 142 11.85 -1.25 6.14
C LEU A 142 10.76 -2.20 6.64
N MET A 143 10.10 -2.98 5.75
CA MET A 143 8.94 -3.76 6.17
C MET A 143 9.24 -4.76 7.28
N TYR A 144 10.39 -5.41 7.23
CA TYR A 144 10.75 -6.44 8.21
C TYR A 144 11.04 -5.88 9.60
N GLU A 145 11.25 -4.58 9.72
CA GLU A 145 11.53 -3.89 10.99
C GLU A 145 10.27 -3.28 11.59
N ARG A 146 9.11 -3.40 10.92
CA ARG A 146 7.87 -2.72 11.28
C ARG A 146 6.78 -3.73 11.62
N ASP A 147 6.47 -3.85 12.91
CA ASP A 147 5.41 -4.76 13.37
C ASP A 147 4.05 -4.39 12.75
N PHE A 148 3.79 -3.10 12.57
CA PHE A 148 2.53 -2.64 11.97
C PHE A 148 2.38 -3.06 10.50
N VAL A 149 3.46 -3.49 9.85
CA VAL A 149 3.46 -4.06 8.51
C VAL A 149 3.44 -5.59 8.59
N MET A 150 4.36 -6.16 9.36
CA MET A 150 4.58 -7.61 9.38
C MET A 150 3.45 -8.38 10.05
N ILE A 151 2.83 -7.83 11.11
CA ILE A 151 1.74 -8.54 11.79
C ILE A 151 0.55 -8.75 10.85
N PRO A 152 0.00 -7.70 10.20
CA PRO A 152 -1.07 -7.93 9.23
C PRO A 152 -0.64 -8.78 8.04
N LEU A 153 0.56 -8.55 7.52
CA LEU A 153 1.05 -9.28 6.36
C LEU A 153 1.13 -10.78 6.62
N ASN A 154 1.62 -11.17 7.81
CA ASN A 154 1.75 -12.58 8.16
C ASN A 154 0.41 -13.31 8.24
N GLU A 155 -0.71 -12.60 8.39
CA GLU A 155 -2.03 -13.22 8.38
C GLU A 155 -2.41 -13.75 7.00
N ILE A 156 -1.88 -13.14 5.95
CA ILE A 156 -2.33 -13.42 4.57
C ILE A 156 -1.20 -13.90 3.65
N LEU A 157 -0.02 -14.05 4.19
CA LEU A 157 1.15 -14.47 3.39
C LEU A 157 1.18 -15.98 3.19
#